data_7bb8134e325d45ba80e781d1ca8216ef
#
_entry.id   7bb8134e325d45ba80e781d1ca8216ef
#
_cell.length_a   1.000
_cell.length_b   1.000
_cell.length_c   1.000
_cell.angle_alpha   90.00
_cell.angle_beta   90.00
_cell.angle_gamma   90.00
#
_symmetry.space_group_name_H-M   'P 1'
#
loop_
_entity.id
_entity.type
_entity.pdbx_description
1 polymer ?
#
loop_
_entity_poly.entity_id
_entity_poly.type
_entity_poly.pdbx_seq_one_letter_code
_entity_poly.pdbx_strand_id
1 'polypeptide(L)'
;MSLIVQKFGGTSVADTNSLRIVAERIIDCKKNGNDVVVVPSAMGSSTDELIQLANDLSENPTPRELDMLLSAGERITMSLLSMHLNSLGYSSFSLTGSQAGIITTSRHGQAEIEEITGERVKEGLENGDIVIVAGFQGFNRDTKEITTLGRGGSDATAVALAAALGAERCEIFTDVEGVFTADPRVVNSAELIPEITYEEMLEMASSGAGVLMARSVEFGRRYNVPIIVKSTFTNNEGTEVKEKVMEEALVSGVTHNTKEVKFTLFEVPDQPGIAGTVFGSLSEIGINVDMIVQNVSKDSITDISFTAPTEQKDAVEDMLKNISTELKAKGYDVDENVGRVSIIGAGMKSESGVASKMFKILGENSINISMISTSPIRVSCVIDSKDINAALEALHKEFIEKE
;
A
#
# COMPACT_ATOMS: atom_id res chain seq x y z
N MET A 1 -11.40 22.96 18.62
CA MET A 1 -10.36 21.91 18.71
C MET A 1 -10.40 21.14 17.42
N SER A 2 -9.26 20.92 16.78
CA SER A 2 -9.23 20.09 15.58
C SER A 2 -9.12 18.62 15.97
N LEU A 3 -9.80 17.75 15.26
CA LEU A 3 -9.66 16.31 15.42
C LEU A 3 -8.54 15.80 14.53
N ILE A 4 -7.57 15.09 15.10
CA ILE A 4 -6.47 14.44 14.38
C ILE A 4 -6.57 12.94 14.60
N VAL A 5 -6.49 12.17 13.51
CA VAL A 5 -6.34 10.71 13.59
C VAL A 5 -4.87 10.37 13.38
N GLN A 6 -4.27 9.66 14.35
CA GLN A 6 -2.87 9.24 14.29
C GLN A 6 -2.77 7.73 14.17
N LYS A 7 -2.15 7.25 13.09
CA LYS A 7 -1.86 5.82 12.90
C LYS A 7 -0.38 5.54 13.19
N PHE A 8 -0.11 4.46 13.91
CA PHE A 8 1.26 4.01 14.17
C PHE A 8 1.48 2.61 13.61
N GLY A 9 2.47 2.46 12.71
CA GLY A 9 2.83 1.21 12.08
C GLY A 9 3.45 0.20 13.06
N GLY A 10 3.57 -1.06 12.65
CA GLY A 10 4.12 -2.13 13.50
C GLY A 10 5.53 -1.84 14.00
N THR A 11 6.40 -1.30 13.16
CA THR A 11 7.75 -0.86 13.53
C THR A 11 7.75 0.29 14.55
N SER A 12 6.74 1.16 14.48
CA SER A 12 6.55 2.28 15.41
C SER A 12 6.12 1.85 16.81
N VAL A 13 5.52 0.66 16.94
CA VAL A 13 5.00 0.08 18.19
C VAL A 13 5.67 -1.25 18.52
N ALA A 14 6.88 -1.50 18.01
CA ALA A 14 7.54 -2.79 18.06
C ALA A 14 7.77 -3.35 19.47
N ASP A 15 8.03 -2.48 20.42
CA ASP A 15 8.30 -2.83 21.81
C ASP A 15 7.81 -1.76 22.81
N THR A 16 8.02 -2.00 24.09
CA THR A 16 7.60 -1.07 25.15
C THR A 16 8.33 0.28 25.10
N ASN A 17 9.54 0.38 24.56
CA ASN A 17 10.24 1.64 24.38
C ASN A 17 9.63 2.44 23.24
N SER A 18 9.33 1.80 22.15
CA SER A 18 8.61 2.39 21.01
C SER A 18 7.22 2.90 21.44
N LEU A 19 6.49 2.14 22.27
CA LEU A 19 5.20 2.59 22.82
C LEU A 19 5.32 3.85 23.69
N ARG A 20 6.44 4.05 24.41
CA ARG A 20 6.69 5.30 25.16
C ARG A 20 6.86 6.49 24.22
N ILE A 21 7.62 6.32 23.13
CA ILE A 21 7.81 7.38 22.11
C ILE A 21 6.46 7.72 21.46
N VAL A 22 5.68 6.70 21.13
CA VAL A 22 4.32 6.89 20.58
C VAL A 22 3.43 7.65 21.55
N ALA A 23 3.45 7.31 22.84
CA ALA A 23 2.67 8.02 23.84
C ALA A 23 3.07 9.50 23.94
N GLU A 24 4.36 9.83 23.85
CA GLU A 24 4.85 11.22 23.82
C GLU A 24 4.28 11.97 22.61
N ARG A 25 4.26 11.37 21.40
CA ARG A 25 3.69 11.97 20.19
C ARG A 25 2.19 12.26 20.35
N ILE A 26 1.45 11.33 20.92
CA ILE A 26 0.02 11.48 21.19
C ILE A 26 -0.24 12.62 22.19
N ILE A 27 0.54 12.64 23.28
CA ILE A 27 0.46 13.67 24.32
C ILE A 27 0.78 15.04 23.75
N ASP A 28 1.79 15.17 22.92
CA ASP A 28 2.15 16.44 22.29
C ASP A 28 1.04 16.94 21.37
N CYS A 29 0.41 16.06 20.60
CA CYS A 29 -0.75 16.40 19.78
C CYS A 29 -1.91 16.92 20.67
N LYS A 30 -2.21 16.22 21.78
CA LYS A 30 -3.27 16.61 22.74
C LYS A 30 -2.95 17.93 23.43
N LYS A 31 -1.69 18.17 23.86
CA LYS A 31 -1.24 19.42 24.47
C LYS A 31 -1.36 20.63 23.54
N ASN A 32 -1.26 20.41 22.24
CA ASN A 32 -1.47 21.45 21.22
C ASN A 32 -2.95 21.79 21.00
N GLY A 33 -3.85 21.28 21.85
CA GLY A 33 -5.28 21.61 21.84
C GLY A 33 -6.11 20.80 20.84
N ASN A 34 -5.60 19.67 20.37
CA ASN A 34 -6.32 18.80 19.45
C ASN A 34 -7.05 17.67 20.19
N ASP A 35 -8.13 17.18 19.60
CA ASP A 35 -8.69 15.88 19.92
C ASP A 35 -7.95 14.80 19.13
N VAL A 36 -7.75 13.64 19.75
CA VAL A 36 -6.89 12.60 19.16
C VAL A 36 -7.57 11.25 19.16
N VAL A 37 -7.65 10.65 17.97
CA VAL A 37 -7.96 9.23 17.79
C VAL A 37 -6.69 8.52 17.34
N VAL A 38 -6.36 7.41 17.96
CA VAL A 38 -5.14 6.65 17.69
C VAL A 38 -5.47 5.29 17.09
N VAL A 39 -4.78 4.92 16.02
CA VAL A 39 -4.95 3.61 15.36
C VAL A 39 -3.58 2.89 15.34
N PRO A 40 -3.27 2.08 16.36
CA PRO A 40 -2.04 1.30 16.35
C PRO A 40 -2.20 0.02 15.50
N SER A 41 -1.09 -0.41 14.90
CA SER A 41 -0.91 -1.77 14.36
C SER A 41 -0.51 -2.76 15.46
N ALA A 42 -0.43 -4.04 15.12
CA ALA A 42 0.20 -5.04 15.97
C ALA A 42 1.69 -4.72 16.19
N MET A 43 2.26 -5.17 17.29
CA MET A 43 3.66 -4.88 17.69
C MET A 43 4.65 -5.63 16.78
N GLY A 44 5.55 -4.90 16.13
CA GLY A 44 6.66 -5.47 15.36
C GLY A 44 6.22 -6.52 14.34
N SER A 45 6.73 -7.75 14.49
CA SER A 45 6.45 -8.93 13.66
C SER A 45 5.28 -9.78 14.14
N SER A 46 4.51 -9.34 15.15
CA SER A 46 3.48 -10.18 15.79
C SER A 46 2.45 -10.76 14.81
N THR A 47 2.09 -10.03 13.76
CA THR A 47 1.15 -10.55 12.73
C THR A 47 1.76 -11.72 11.98
N ASP A 48 3.03 -11.62 11.56
CA ASP A 48 3.74 -12.69 10.85
C ASP A 48 3.97 -13.91 11.76
N GLU A 49 4.27 -13.68 13.04
CA GLU A 49 4.40 -14.74 14.04
C GLU A 49 3.08 -15.50 14.24
N LEU A 50 1.94 -14.79 14.30
CA LEU A 50 0.62 -15.40 14.42
C LEU A 50 0.26 -16.21 13.16
N ILE A 51 0.60 -15.72 11.97
CA ILE A 51 0.44 -16.45 10.71
C ILE A 51 1.28 -17.72 10.73
N GLN A 52 2.54 -17.63 11.18
CA GLN A 52 3.42 -18.79 11.27
C GLN A 52 2.86 -19.86 12.22
N LEU A 53 2.38 -19.45 13.40
CA LEU A 53 1.73 -20.37 14.34
C LEU A 53 0.52 -21.09 13.75
N ALA A 54 -0.28 -20.38 12.94
CA ALA A 54 -1.41 -21.01 12.25
C ALA A 54 -0.95 -22.04 11.21
N ASN A 55 0.08 -21.70 10.43
CA ASN A 55 0.64 -22.58 9.39
C ASN A 55 1.35 -23.80 9.98
N ASP A 56 1.97 -23.68 11.14
CA ASP A 56 2.60 -24.81 11.86
C ASP A 56 1.57 -25.87 12.30
N LEU A 57 0.30 -25.45 12.46
CA LEU A 57 -0.79 -26.36 12.91
C LEU A 57 -1.68 -26.82 11.74
N SER A 58 -1.75 -26.08 10.65
CA SER A 58 -2.63 -26.38 9.53
C SER A 58 -2.02 -25.91 8.22
N GLU A 59 -1.94 -26.77 7.21
CA GLU A 59 -1.50 -26.38 5.87
C GLU A 59 -2.46 -25.37 5.20
N ASN A 60 -3.74 -25.37 5.61
CA ASN A 60 -4.76 -24.46 5.11
C ASN A 60 -5.61 -23.95 6.28
N PRO A 61 -5.14 -22.94 7.05
CA PRO A 61 -5.92 -22.35 8.13
C PRO A 61 -7.25 -21.78 7.63
N THR A 62 -8.33 -22.05 8.34
CA THR A 62 -9.65 -21.52 7.98
C THR A 62 -9.62 -19.99 8.04
N PRO A 63 -10.01 -19.26 6.99
CA PRO A 63 -9.91 -17.80 6.95
C PRO A 63 -10.61 -17.10 8.13
N ARG A 64 -11.75 -17.61 8.57
CA ARG A 64 -12.49 -17.10 9.74
C ARG A 64 -11.67 -17.18 11.02
N GLU A 65 -11.02 -18.32 11.30
CA GLU A 65 -10.20 -18.49 12.50
C GLU A 65 -8.89 -17.70 12.42
N LEU A 66 -8.36 -17.53 11.21
CA LEU A 66 -7.19 -16.68 10.97
C LEU A 66 -7.50 -15.22 11.29
N ASP A 67 -8.66 -14.69 10.90
CA ASP A 67 -9.13 -13.35 11.28
C ASP A 67 -9.23 -13.18 12.80
N MET A 68 -9.81 -14.18 13.50
CA MET A 68 -9.87 -14.19 14.96
C MET A 68 -8.48 -14.12 15.59
N LEU A 69 -7.53 -14.94 15.10
CA LEU A 69 -6.17 -15.00 15.61
C LEU A 69 -5.43 -13.67 15.35
N LEU A 70 -5.44 -13.19 14.12
CA LEU A 70 -4.70 -11.99 13.73
C LEU A 70 -5.24 -10.74 14.43
N SER A 71 -6.55 -10.64 14.66
CA SER A 71 -7.15 -9.51 15.37
C SER A 71 -6.65 -9.35 16.81
N ALA A 72 -5.97 -10.34 17.38
CA ALA A 72 -5.41 -10.26 18.73
C ALA A 72 -4.19 -9.31 18.81
N GLY A 73 -3.43 -9.17 17.74
CA GLY A 73 -2.21 -8.36 17.70
C GLY A 73 -2.48 -6.90 18.08
N GLU A 74 -3.41 -6.25 17.39
CA GLU A 74 -3.76 -4.85 17.66
C GLU A 74 -4.44 -4.67 19.02
N ARG A 75 -5.15 -5.69 19.53
CA ARG A 75 -5.76 -5.63 20.87
C ARG A 75 -4.71 -5.57 21.97
N ILE A 76 -3.58 -6.24 21.80
CA ILE A 76 -2.45 -6.14 22.73
C ILE A 76 -1.90 -4.71 22.70
N THR A 77 -1.58 -4.20 21.51
CA THR A 77 -0.99 -2.87 21.35
C THR A 77 -1.88 -1.77 21.91
N MET A 78 -3.17 -1.74 21.54
CA MET A 78 -4.12 -0.71 21.98
C MET A 78 -4.28 -0.70 23.50
N SER A 79 -4.28 -1.87 24.12
CA SER A 79 -4.46 -2.00 25.57
C SER A 79 -3.24 -1.50 26.33
N LEU A 80 -2.02 -1.90 25.89
CA LEU A 80 -0.76 -1.45 26.49
C LEU A 80 -0.60 0.06 26.37
N LEU A 81 -0.90 0.62 25.20
CA LEU A 81 -0.80 2.04 24.94
C LEU A 81 -1.79 2.84 25.81
N SER A 82 -3.04 2.38 25.95
CA SER A 82 -4.03 3.00 26.82
C SER A 82 -3.60 2.95 28.30
N MET A 83 -3.12 1.81 28.78
CA MET A 83 -2.59 1.68 30.15
C MET A 83 -1.45 2.68 30.38
N HIS A 84 -0.55 2.84 29.41
CA HIS A 84 0.57 3.76 29.55
C HIS A 84 0.14 5.22 29.56
N LEU A 85 -0.75 5.66 28.66
CA LEU A 85 -1.29 7.01 28.64
C LEU A 85 -2.01 7.35 29.96
N ASN A 86 -2.83 6.43 30.49
CA ASN A 86 -3.49 6.60 31.77
C ASN A 86 -2.50 6.72 32.93
N SER A 87 -1.38 5.98 32.91
CA SER A 87 -0.33 6.08 33.94
C SER A 87 0.39 7.43 33.92
N LEU A 88 0.36 8.12 32.77
CA LEU A 88 0.92 9.48 32.58
C LEU A 88 -0.11 10.58 32.89
N GLY A 89 -1.33 10.22 33.33
CA GLY A 89 -2.38 11.17 33.70
C GLY A 89 -3.26 11.65 32.55
N TYR A 90 -3.19 11.00 31.37
CA TYR A 90 -4.04 11.31 30.23
C TYR A 90 -5.15 10.26 30.13
N SER A 91 -6.41 10.72 30.31
CA SER A 91 -7.57 9.82 30.18
C SER A 91 -7.62 9.23 28.78
N SER A 92 -7.62 7.89 28.71
CA SER A 92 -7.67 7.15 27.46
C SER A 92 -8.37 5.81 27.63
N PHE A 93 -9.02 5.33 26.58
CA PHE A 93 -9.56 3.99 26.53
C PHE A 93 -9.43 3.40 25.11
N SER A 94 -9.45 2.07 25.02
CA SER A 94 -9.26 1.36 23.79
C SER A 94 -10.54 0.67 23.32
N LEU A 95 -10.73 0.60 22.00
CA LEU A 95 -11.86 -0.01 21.32
C LEU A 95 -11.35 -1.00 20.25
N THR A 96 -11.97 -2.18 20.19
CA THR A 96 -11.84 -3.05 19.01
C THR A 96 -12.55 -2.43 17.81
N GLY A 97 -12.27 -2.91 16.60
CA GLY A 97 -12.98 -2.43 15.41
C GLY A 97 -14.50 -2.53 15.53
N SER A 98 -15.01 -3.62 16.08
CA SER A 98 -16.45 -3.78 16.32
C SER A 98 -17.01 -2.80 17.36
N GLN A 99 -16.27 -2.52 18.43
CA GLN A 99 -16.67 -1.54 19.45
C GLN A 99 -16.62 -0.10 18.93
N ALA A 100 -15.72 0.20 18.00
CA ALA A 100 -15.64 1.47 17.29
C ALA A 100 -16.69 1.61 16.17
N GLY A 101 -17.44 0.53 15.88
CA GLY A 101 -18.47 0.51 14.85
C GLY A 101 -17.92 0.42 13.43
N ILE A 102 -16.79 -0.24 13.21
CA ILE A 102 -16.23 -0.50 11.88
C ILE A 102 -16.92 -1.72 11.30
N ILE A 103 -17.84 -1.47 10.36
CA ILE A 103 -18.66 -2.49 9.70
C ILE A 103 -18.03 -2.83 8.36
N THR A 104 -17.98 -4.12 8.05
CA THR A 104 -17.26 -4.65 6.90
C THR A 104 -18.08 -5.68 6.13
N THR A 105 -17.66 -5.96 4.90
CA THR A 105 -18.11 -7.14 4.15
C THR A 105 -17.76 -8.44 4.89
N SER A 106 -18.38 -9.55 4.52
CA SER A 106 -18.14 -10.88 5.13
C SER A 106 -16.89 -11.60 4.60
N ARG A 107 -16.11 -10.98 3.72
CA ARG A 107 -14.93 -11.59 3.09
C ARG A 107 -13.76 -11.63 4.08
N HIS A 108 -13.50 -12.78 4.69
CA HIS A 108 -12.39 -12.96 5.60
C HIS A 108 -11.02 -12.70 4.94
N GLY A 109 -10.09 -12.11 5.70
CA GLY A 109 -8.73 -11.79 5.28
C GLY A 109 -8.58 -10.60 4.33
N GLN A 110 -9.67 -10.18 3.66
CA GLN A 110 -9.71 -9.11 2.66
C GLN A 110 -11.03 -8.33 2.72
N ALA A 111 -11.56 -8.12 3.91
CA ALA A 111 -12.81 -7.39 4.08
C ALA A 111 -12.70 -5.93 3.63
N GLU A 112 -13.83 -5.39 3.20
CA GLU A 112 -13.95 -3.98 2.83
C GLU A 112 -14.78 -3.25 3.89
N ILE A 113 -14.39 -2.01 4.22
CA ILE A 113 -15.15 -1.17 5.13
C ILE A 113 -16.38 -0.66 4.38
N GLU A 114 -17.56 -1.02 4.87
CA GLU A 114 -18.85 -0.56 4.34
C GLU A 114 -19.34 0.69 5.05
N GLU A 115 -19.16 0.75 6.38
CA GLU A 115 -19.64 1.84 7.21
C GLU A 115 -18.79 1.97 8.48
N ILE A 116 -18.67 3.19 9.00
CA ILE A 116 -18.14 3.44 10.35
C ILE A 116 -19.17 4.30 11.09
N THR A 117 -19.80 3.76 12.13
CA THR A 117 -20.76 4.50 12.95
C THR A 117 -20.05 5.45 13.92
N GLY A 118 -18.96 5.03 14.52
CA GLY A 118 -18.07 5.84 15.35
C GLY A 118 -18.71 6.40 16.63
N GLU A 119 -19.88 5.91 17.07
CA GLU A 119 -20.63 6.48 18.21
C GLU A 119 -19.78 6.50 19.49
N ARG A 120 -19.20 5.38 19.89
CA ARG A 120 -18.37 5.30 21.09
C ARG A 120 -17.06 6.11 20.98
N VAL A 121 -16.56 6.30 19.76
CA VAL A 121 -15.40 7.16 19.52
C VAL A 121 -15.79 8.61 19.79
N LYS A 122 -16.92 9.07 19.27
CA LYS A 122 -17.44 10.44 19.50
C LYS A 122 -17.72 10.70 20.97
N GLU A 123 -18.38 9.77 21.67
CA GLU A 123 -18.62 9.86 23.12
C GLU A 123 -17.32 10.06 23.91
N GLY A 124 -16.27 9.31 23.57
CA GLY A 124 -14.98 9.45 24.23
C GLY A 124 -14.33 10.82 23.97
N LEU A 125 -14.38 11.30 22.73
CA LEU A 125 -13.86 12.62 22.37
C LEU A 125 -14.60 13.75 23.08
N GLU A 126 -15.94 13.64 23.21
CA GLU A 126 -16.76 14.59 23.96
C GLU A 126 -16.39 14.65 25.46
N ASN A 127 -15.97 13.51 26.02
CA ASN A 127 -15.45 13.44 27.39
C ASN A 127 -14.00 13.93 27.53
N GLY A 128 -13.34 14.29 26.42
CA GLY A 128 -11.96 14.74 26.39
C GLY A 128 -10.91 13.63 26.40
N ASP A 129 -11.34 12.37 26.25
CA ASP A 129 -10.47 11.19 26.24
C ASP A 129 -9.64 11.11 24.95
N ILE A 130 -8.48 10.45 25.05
CA ILE A 130 -7.75 9.93 23.89
C ILE A 130 -8.34 8.57 23.55
N VAL A 131 -8.92 8.43 22.36
CA VAL A 131 -9.59 7.18 21.95
C VAL A 131 -8.64 6.35 21.08
N ILE A 132 -8.38 5.10 21.48
CA ILE A 132 -7.49 4.19 20.76
C ILE A 132 -8.34 3.11 20.09
N VAL A 133 -8.25 2.97 18.77
CA VAL A 133 -9.01 2.01 17.99
C VAL A 133 -8.08 0.98 17.39
N ALA A 134 -8.32 -0.30 17.63
CA ALA A 134 -7.56 -1.36 16.96
C ALA A 134 -7.69 -1.23 15.44
N GLY A 135 -6.57 -1.06 14.75
CA GLY A 135 -6.53 -1.06 13.29
C GLY A 135 -6.79 -2.45 12.70
N PHE A 136 -6.77 -2.55 11.36
CA PHE A 136 -6.78 -3.82 10.62
C PHE A 136 -8.07 -4.66 10.72
N GLN A 137 -8.97 -4.42 11.65
CA GLN A 137 -10.12 -5.27 11.97
C GLN A 137 -11.44 -4.51 12.01
N GLY A 138 -12.51 -5.20 11.62
CA GLY A 138 -13.88 -4.77 11.76
C GLY A 138 -14.80 -5.97 12.10
N PHE A 139 -16.08 -5.82 11.85
CA PHE A 139 -17.02 -6.91 11.97
C PHE A 139 -18.09 -6.83 10.88
N ASN A 140 -18.57 -7.99 10.47
CA ASN A 140 -19.71 -8.06 9.57
C ASN A 140 -21.04 -7.96 10.35
N ARG A 141 -21.95 -7.11 9.87
CA ARG A 141 -23.22 -6.85 10.58
C ARG A 141 -24.14 -8.05 10.58
N ASP A 142 -24.15 -8.85 9.52
CA ASP A 142 -25.07 -9.98 9.35
C ASP A 142 -24.57 -11.23 10.05
N THR A 143 -23.30 -11.61 9.81
CA THR A 143 -22.70 -12.81 10.41
C THR A 143 -22.25 -12.60 11.85
N LYS A 144 -22.09 -11.36 12.31
CA LYS A 144 -21.53 -10.96 13.61
C LYS A 144 -20.08 -11.42 13.83
N GLU A 145 -19.39 -11.78 12.77
CA GLU A 145 -18.02 -12.27 12.82
C GLU A 145 -17.01 -11.14 12.67
N ILE A 146 -15.85 -11.32 13.29
CA ILE A 146 -14.70 -10.44 13.12
C ILE A 146 -14.10 -10.73 11.75
N THR A 147 -13.71 -9.66 11.08
CA THR A 147 -13.05 -9.70 9.77
C THR A 147 -11.78 -8.88 9.80
N THR A 148 -10.79 -9.24 9.00
CA THR A 148 -9.60 -8.44 8.81
C THR A 148 -9.55 -7.83 7.40
N LEU A 149 -8.90 -6.66 7.30
CA LEU A 149 -8.87 -5.85 6.08
C LEU A 149 -7.72 -6.21 5.13
N GLY A 150 -6.88 -7.16 5.52
CA GLY A 150 -5.69 -7.52 4.77
C GLY A 150 -4.53 -6.52 4.93
N ARG A 151 -3.48 -6.67 4.11
CA ARG A 151 -2.27 -5.81 4.18
C ARG A 151 -2.62 -4.32 4.10
N GLY A 152 -1.99 -3.51 4.94
CA GLY A 152 -2.28 -2.07 5.05
C GLY A 152 -3.64 -1.73 5.68
N GLY A 153 -4.31 -2.71 6.28
CA GLY A 153 -5.63 -2.52 6.90
C GLY A 153 -5.64 -1.48 8.02
N SER A 154 -4.55 -1.31 8.77
CA SER A 154 -4.46 -0.25 9.80
C SER A 154 -4.42 1.15 9.20
N ASP A 155 -3.73 1.34 8.06
CA ASP A 155 -3.70 2.62 7.33
C ASP A 155 -5.10 2.94 6.80
N ALA A 156 -5.75 1.96 6.17
CA ALA A 156 -7.12 2.09 5.67
C ALA A 156 -8.11 2.40 6.82
N THR A 157 -7.96 1.73 7.97
CA THR A 157 -8.77 1.99 9.17
C THR A 157 -8.62 3.44 9.62
N ALA A 158 -7.40 3.95 9.71
CA ALA A 158 -7.13 5.31 10.21
C ALA A 158 -7.71 6.38 9.27
N VAL A 159 -7.50 6.27 7.97
CA VAL A 159 -8.03 7.23 6.99
C VAL A 159 -9.56 7.15 6.92
N ALA A 160 -10.14 5.95 6.99
CA ALA A 160 -11.59 5.78 7.00
C ALA A 160 -12.23 6.35 8.30
N LEU A 161 -11.58 6.17 9.47
CA LEU A 161 -11.99 6.83 10.71
C LEU A 161 -11.89 8.34 10.61
N ALA A 162 -10.80 8.87 10.04
CA ALA A 162 -10.64 10.31 9.83
C ALA A 162 -11.78 10.88 8.98
N ALA A 163 -12.14 10.19 7.89
CA ALA A 163 -13.27 10.56 7.04
C ALA A 163 -14.61 10.53 7.81
N ALA A 164 -14.90 9.42 8.50
CA ALA A 164 -16.18 9.22 9.19
C ALA A 164 -16.39 10.18 10.37
N LEU A 165 -15.31 10.62 11.01
CA LEU A 165 -15.33 11.53 12.15
C LEU A 165 -15.16 13.00 11.75
N GLY A 166 -14.91 13.30 10.48
CA GLY A 166 -14.64 14.67 10.01
C GLY A 166 -13.34 15.24 10.58
N ALA A 167 -12.30 14.42 10.68
CA ALA A 167 -11.00 14.86 11.17
C ALA A 167 -10.35 15.87 10.19
N GLU A 168 -9.56 16.80 10.73
CA GLU A 168 -8.81 17.77 9.94
C GLU A 168 -7.80 17.07 9.02
N ARG A 169 -7.13 16.03 9.54
CA ARG A 169 -6.16 15.22 8.80
C ARG A 169 -5.93 13.85 9.45
N CYS A 170 -5.32 12.95 8.70
CA CYS A 170 -4.80 11.68 9.20
C CYS A 170 -3.26 11.71 9.16
N GLU A 171 -2.60 11.52 10.30
CA GLU A 171 -1.14 11.40 10.39
C GLU A 171 -0.75 9.92 10.45
N ILE A 172 0.04 9.46 9.47
CA ILE A 172 0.56 8.09 9.41
C ILE A 172 2.01 8.10 9.82
N PHE A 173 2.27 7.56 11.00
CA PHE A 173 3.61 7.41 11.55
C PHE A 173 4.21 6.05 11.18
N THR A 174 5.43 6.09 10.66
CA THR A 174 6.19 4.95 10.18
C THR A 174 7.66 5.08 10.59
N ASP A 175 8.53 4.20 10.11
CA ASP A 175 9.98 4.23 10.34
C ASP A 175 10.74 5.10 9.33
N VAL A 176 10.07 5.61 8.29
CA VAL A 176 10.66 6.55 7.32
C VAL A 176 10.14 7.97 7.53
N GLU A 177 10.90 8.97 7.08
CA GLU A 177 10.58 10.38 7.30
C GLU A 177 9.41 10.90 6.47
N GLY A 178 9.03 10.18 5.42
CA GLY A 178 7.97 10.52 4.48
C GLY A 178 8.18 9.82 3.14
N VAL A 179 7.65 10.40 2.09
CA VAL A 179 7.81 9.92 0.71
C VAL A 179 9.01 10.61 0.09
N PHE A 180 9.92 9.84 -0.51
CA PHE A 180 11.12 10.34 -1.14
C PHE A 180 11.00 10.28 -2.67
N THR A 181 11.80 11.10 -3.35
CA THR A 181 11.88 11.13 -4.82
C THR A 181 12.41 9.82 -5.43
N ALA A 182 13.12 9.01 -4.65
CA ALA A 182 13.48 7.61 -4.92
C ALA A 182 13.72 6.90 -3.59
N ASP A 183 14.01 5.59 -3.61
CA ASP A 183 14.41 4.85 -2.41
C ASP A 183 15.77 5.37 -1.89
N PRO A 184 15.83 6.03 -0.72
CA PRO A 184 17.09 6.60 -0.21
C PRO A 184 18.14 5.56 0.16
N ARG A 185 17.77 4.28 0.23
CA ARG A 185 18.71 3.16 0.45
C ARG A 185 19.49 2.82 -0.82
N VAL A 186 18.97 3.18 -2.00
CA VAL A 186 19.59 2.96 -3.32
C VAL A 186 20.16 4.27 -3.85
N VAL A 187 19.38 5.35 -3.82
CA VAL A 187 19.76 6.66 -4.35
C VAL A 187 20.07 7.62 -3.21
N ASN A 188 21.35 7.88 -2.97
CA ASN A 188 21.79 8.74 -1.85
C ASN A 188 21.35 10.20 -1.97
N SER A 189 21.08 10.67 -3.20
CA SER A 189 20.59 12.02 -3.50
C SER A 189 19.05 12.12 -3.47
N ALA A 190 18.35 11.08 -3.06
CA ALA A 190 16.90 11.11 -2.93
C ALA A 190 16.47 12.15 -1.87
N GLU A 191 15.53 13.02 -2.24
CA GLU A 191 15.03 14.10 -1.41
C GLU A 191 13.63 13.77 -0.87
N LEU A 192 13.31 14.28 0.31
CA LEU A 192 11.97 14.20 0.89
C LEU A 192 11.02 15.08 0.08
N ILE A 193 9.90 14.52 -0.35
CA ILE A 193 8.84 15.25 -1.04
C ILE A 193 7.94 15.90 0.02
N PRO A 194 7.88 17.23 0.13
CA PRO A 194 7.08 17.88 1.16
C PRO A 194 5.57 17.74 0.91
N GLU A 195 5.15 17.82 -0.34
CA GLU A 195 3.75 17.73 -0.76
C GLU A 195 3.63 16.88 -2.03
N ILE A 196 2.60 16.04 -2.09
CA ILE A 196 2.33 15.18 -3.25
C ILE A 196 0.81 15.05 -3.46
N THR A 197 0.37 14.93 -4.71
CA THR A 197 -1.04 14.70 -5.01
C THR A 197 -1.45 13.25 -4.70
N TYR A 198 -2.75 13.04 -4.41
CA TYR A 198 -3.28 11.67 -4.27
C TYR A 198 -3.03 10.81 -5.51
N GLU A 199 -3.11 11.39 -6.71
CA GLU A 199 -2.88 10.65 -7.96
C GLU A 199 -1.44 10.15 -8.06
N GLU A 200 -0.46 11.01 -7.79
CA GLU A 200 0.96 10.64 -7.79
C GLU A 200 1.28 9.62 -6.69
N MET A 201 0.73 9.83 -5.48
CA MET A 201 0.94 8.90 -4.38
C MET A 201 0.36 7.50 -4.67
N LEU A 202 -0.81 7.42 -5.33
CA LEU A 202 -1.41 6.15 -5.77
C LEU A 202 -0.49 5.44 -6.77
N GLU A 203 0.02 6.17 -7.77
CA GLU A 203 0.95 5.57 -8.73
C GLU A 203 2.27 5.15 -8.08
N MET A 204 2.81 5.95 -7.13
CA MET A 204 4.00 5.56 -6.37
C MET A 204 3.76 4.31 -5.52
N ALA A 205 2.65 4.26 -4.77
CA ALA A 205 2.29 3.11 -3.94
C ALA A 205 2.12 1.83 -4.77
N SER A 206 1.50 1.95 -5.95
CA SER A 206 1.31 0.82 -6.89
C SER A 206 2.60 0.40 -7.58
N SER A 207 3.58 1.32 -7.67
CA SER A 207 4.83 1.10 -8.38
C SER A 207 6.01 0.70 -7.50
N GLY A 208 5.76 0.44 -6.19
CA GLY A 208 6.77 -0.09 -5.28
C GLY A 208 7.26 0.86 -4.18
N ALA A 209 6.81 2.11 -4.15
CA ALA A 209 7.06 2.99 -3.00
C ALA A 209 6.21 2.54 -1.81
N GLY A 210 6.68 1.56 -1.05
CA GLY A 210 5.95 0.88 0.03
C GLY A 210 5.72 1.71 1.30
N VAL A 211 5.64 3.04 1.20
CA VAL A 211 5.46 3.95 2.34
C VAL A 211 3.99 4.03 2.78
N LEU A 212 3.08 4.12 1.81
CA LEU A 212 1.64 4.08 2.01
C LEU A 212 1.01 2.96 1.19
N MET A 213 -0.06 2.37 1.72
CA MET A 213 -0.87 1.43 0.95
C MET A 213 -1.84 2.19 0.04
N ALA A 214 -1.92 1.79 -1.24
CA ALA A 214 -2.78 2.42 -2.23
C ALA A 214 -4.23 2.59 -1.73
N ARG A 215 -4.77 1.57 -1.06
CA ARG A 215 -6.12 1.61 -0.48
C ARG A 215 -6.34 2.75 0.51
N SER A 216 -5.35 3.09 1.34
CA SER A 216 -5.46 4.23 2.27
C SER A 216 -5.45 5.56 1.53
N VAL A 217 -4.66 5.68 0.47
CA VAL A 217 -4.62 6.87 -0.39
C VAL A 217 -5.94 7.05 -1.16
N GLU A 218 -6.54 5.95 -1.64
CA GLU A 218 -7.86 5.97 -2.26
C GLU A 218 -8.96 6.49 -1.31
N PHE A 219 -8.94 6.05 -0.05
CA PHE A 219 -9.85 6.60 0.97
C PHE A 219 -9.60 8.09 1.18
N GLY A 220 -8.34 8.51 1.33
CA GLY A 220 -7.96 9.91 1.47
C GLY A 220 -8.50 10.75 0.31
N ARG A 221 -8.26 10.32 -0.92
CA ARG A 221 -8.77 10.96 -2.14
C ARG A 221 -10.30 11.03 -2.18
N ARG A 222 -10.95 9.89 -1.93
CA ARG A 222 -12.42 9.76 -2.02
C ARG A 222 -13.16 10.68 -1.06
N TYR A 223 -12.61 10.85 0.14
CA TYR A 223 -13.23 11.63 1.22
C TYR A 223 -12.53 12.96 1.48
N ASN A 224 -11.54 13.31 0.66
CA ASN A 224 -10.74 14.52 0.77
C ASN A 224 -10.14 14.70 2.17
N VAL A 225 -9.54 13.65 2.72
CA VAL A 225 -8.84 13.64 4.00
C VAL A 225 -7.35 13.83 3.76
N PRO A 226 -6.73 14.96 4.13
CA PRO A 226 -5.29 15.13 4.03
C PRO A 226 -4.57 14.04 4.84
N ILE A 227 -3.56 13.39 4.22
CA ILE A 227 -2.75 12.37 4.88
C ILE A 227 -1.34 12.95 5.04
N ILE A 228 -0.80 12.92 6.26
CA ILE A 228 0.58 13.32 6.50
C ILE A 228 1.39 12.10 6.90
N VAL A 229 2.40 11.77 6.12
CA VAL A 229 3.33 10.67 6.40
C VAL A 229 4.54 11.21 7.14
N LYS A 230 4.83 10.65 8.31
CA LYS A 230 5.91 11.11 9.20
C LYS A 230 6.68 9.96 9.82
N SER A 231 7.90 10.26 10.25
CA SER A 231 8.62 9.34 11.13
C SER A 231 8.09 9.39 12.57
N THR A 232 7.97 8.22 13.18
CA THR A 232 7.72 8.10 14.63
C THR A 232 8.91 8.63 15.45
N PHE A 233 10.13 8.51 14.93
CA PHE A 233 11.39 8.67 15.65
C PHE A 233 12.09 10.02 15.43
N THR A 234 11.68 10.79 14.39
CA THR A 234 12.24 12.12 14.10
C THR A 234 11.16 13.20 14.18
N ASN A 235 11.57 14.47 14.21
CA ASN A 235 10.64 15.60 14.27
C ASN A 235 10.41 16.27 12.90
N ASN A 236 10.67 15.58 11.82
CA ASN A 236 10.45 16.10 10.48
C ASN A 236 8.96 16.30 10.21
N GLU A 237 8.64 17.26 9.36
CA GLU A 237 7.25 17.59 9.00
C GLU A 237 6.61 16.47 8.16
N GLY A 238 7.44 15.71 7.43
CA GLY A 238 7.00 14.59 6.60
C GLY A 238 6.51 15.00 5.22
N THR A 239 5.64 14.18 4.65
CA THR A 239 5.02 14.41 3.33
C THR A 239 3.52 14.57 3.50
N GLU A 240 2.95 15.67 3.00
CA GLU A 240 1.51 15.87 2.93
C GLU A 240 0.96 15.36 1.60
N VAL A 241 0.01 14.43 1.67
CA VAL A 241 -0.74 13.89 0.52
C VAL A 241 -2.10 14.56 0.47
N LYS A 242 -2.39 15.29 -0.61
CA LYS A 242 -3.60 16.11 -0.77
C LYS A 242 -4.07 16.19 -2.22
N GLU A 243 -5.21 16.84 -2.46
CA GLU A 243 -5.81 16.93 -3.80
C GLU A 243 -4.97 17.77 -4.78
N LYS A 244 -4.37 18.86 -4.31
CA LYS A 244 -3.61 19.80 -5.16
C LYS A 244 -2.35 20.27 -4.47
N VAL A 245 -1.29 20.36 -5.24
CA VAL A 245 -0.03 21.05 -4.88
C VAL A 245 0.08 22.35 -5.66
N MET A 246 0.88 23.30 -5.18
CA MET A 246 0.99 24.62 -5.86
C MET A 246 1.73 24.51 -7.19
N GLU A 247 2.78 23.69 -7.27
CA GLU A 247 3.55 23.43 -8.50
C GLU A 247 3.66 21.92 -8.70
N GLU A 248 3.19 21.45 -9.87
CA GLU A 248 3.33 20.04 -10.26
C GLU A 248 4.71 19.84 -10.88
N ALA A 249 5.51 18.97 -10.29
CA ALA A 249 6.80 18.58 -10.87
C ALA A 249 6.58 17.78 -12.16
N LEU A 250 7.49 17.94 -13.13
CA LEU A 250 7.46 17.11 -14.34
C LEU A 250 7.53 15.62 -13.97
N VAL A 251 8.50 15.27 -13.12
CA VAL A 251 8.65 13.96 -12.48
C VAL A 251 8.81 14.20 -10.99
N SER A 252 7.92 13.67 -10.19
CA SER A 252 7.92 13.80 -8.72
C SER A 252 8.74 12.70 -8.06
N GLY A 253 8.91 11.56 -8.75
CA GLY A 253 9.71 10.47 -8.22
C GLY A 253 9.98 9.34 -9.20
N VAL A 254 10.99 8.55 -8.83
CA VAL A 254 11.39 7.31 -9.51
C VAL A 254 11.23 6.15 -8.54
N THR A 255 10.40 5.18 -8.88
CA THR A 255 10.13 4.01 -8.03
C THR A 255 10.61 2.73 -8.70
N HIS A 256 10.77 1.69 -7.89
CA HIS A 256 11.08 0.35 -8.39
C HIS A 256 10.30 -0.72 -7.65
N ASN A 257 10.10 -1.86 -8.31
CA ASN A 257 9.55 -3.06 -7.72
C ASN A 257 10.34 -4.28 -8.21
N THR A 258 10.90 -5.05 -7.28
CA THR A 258 11.65 -6.28 -7.56
C THR A 258 10.91 -7.54 -7.15
N LYS A 259 9.65 -7.40 -6.68
CA LYS A 259 8.80 -8.51 -6.23
C LYS A 259 7.76 -8.85 -7.29
N GLU A 260 8.18 -8.93 -8.54
CA GLU A 260 7.34 -9.26 -9.68
C GLU A 260 7.94 -10.40 -10.48
N VAL A 261 7.07 -11.20 -11.09
CA VAL A 261 7.42 -12.24 -12.06
C VAL A 261 6.70 -11.93 -13.34
N LYS A 262 7.41 -12.05 -14.46
CA LYS A 262 6.83 -11.89 -15.78
C LYS A 262 6.41 -13.27 -16.32
N PHE A 263 5.20 -13.36 -16.80
CA PHE A 263 4.64 -14.52 -17.47
C PHE A 263 4.37 -14.21 -18.93
N THR A 264 4.62 -15.15 -19.81
CA THR A 264 4.33 -15.00 -21.24
C THR A 264 3.67 -16.27 -21.76
N LEU A 265 2.46 -16.13 -22.31
CA LEU A 265 1.78 -17.17 -23.10
C LEU A 265 2.15 -16.96 -24.57
N PHE A 266 2.67 -17.99 -25.23
CA PHE A 266 3.14 -17.91 -26.62
C PHE A 266 2.10 -18.44 -27.60
N GLU A 267 2.02 -17.78 -28.75
CA GLU A 267 1.24 -18.21 -29.91
C GLU A 267 -0.21 -18.57 -29.53
N VAL A 268 -0.85 -17.72 -28.74
CA VAL A 268 -2.28 -17.86 -28.39
C VAL A 268 -3.13 -17.47 -29.62
N PRO A 269 -4.18 -18.19 -29.97
CA PRO A 269 -5.07 -17.79 -31.07
C PRO A 269 -5.65 -16.38 -30.84
N ASP A 270 -5.49 -15.50 -31.83
CA ASP A 270 -6.01 -14.13 -31.74
C ASP A 270 -7.51 -14.11 -32.09
N GLN A 271 -8.35 -14.31 -31.09
CA GLN A 271 -9.79 -14.37 -31.18
C GLN A 271 -10.44 -13.49 -30.09
N PRO A 272 -11.59 -12.88 -30.38
CA PRO A 272 -12.34 -12.13 -29.37
C PRO A 272 -12.64 -13.01 -28.14
N GLY A 273 -12.33 -12.47 -26.94
CA GLY A 273 -12.60 -13.14 -25.66
C GLY A 273 -11.38 -13.82 -25.02
N ILE A 274 -10.31 -14.08 -25.76
CA ILE A 274 -9.10 -14.76 -25.23
C ILE A 274 -8.52 -14.05 -23.99
N ALA A 275 -8.31 -12.74 -24.06
CA ALA A 275 -7.84 -11.98 -22.92
C ALA A 275 -8.80 -12.10 -21.72
N GLY A 276 -10.12 -12.07 -21.98
CA GLY A 276 -11.14 -12.29 -20.95
C GLY A 276 -11.03 -13.67 -20.28
N THR A 277 -10.71 -14.71 -21.02
CA THR A 277 -10.49 -16.06 -20.48
C THR A 277 -9.25 -16.11 -19.61
N VAL A 278 -8.09 -15.61 -20.10
CA VAL A 278 -6.83 -15.63 -19.34
C VAL A 278 -6.94 -14.84 -18.03
N PHE A 279 -7.38 -13.58 -18.12
CA PHE A 279 -7.45 -12.69 -16.94
C PHE A 279 -8.65 -12.98 -16.04
N GLY A 280 -9.72 -13.57 -16.57
CA GLY A 280 -10.84 -14.11 -15.81
C GLY A 280 -10.39 -15.23 -14.87
N SER A 281 -9.60 -16.20 -15.38
CA SER A 281 -9.06 -17.30 -14.58
C SER A 281 -8.10 -16.81 -13.48
N LEU A 282 -7.30 -15.76 -13.73
CA LEU A 282 -6.48 -15.12 -12.69
C LEU A 282 -7.34 -14.46 -11.62
N SER A 283 -8.42 -13.79 -12.03
CA SER A 283 -9.36 -13.16 -11.10
C SER A 283 -10.09 -14.18 -10.22
N GLU A 284 -10.47 -15.34 -10.75
CA GLU A 284 -11.13 -16.41 -9.98
C GLU A 284 -10.26 -16.96 -8.85
N ILE A 285 -8.94 -16.98 -9.03
CA ILE A 285 -7.97 -17.37 -7.98
C ILE A 285 -7.45 -16.19 -7.18
N GLY A 286 -8.04 -14.99 -7.36
CA GLY A 286 -7.74 -13.79 -6.57
C GLY A 286 -6.41 -13.11 -6.90
N ILE A 287 -5.87 -13.35 -8.10
CA ILE A 287 -4.62 -12.74 -8.55
C ILE A 287 -4.89 -11.44 -9.29
N ASN A 288 -4.23 -10.38 -8.83
CA ASN A 288 -4.22 -9.10 -9.50
C ASN A 288 -2.99 -8.98 -10.39
N VAL A 289 -3.17 -8.57 -11.63
CA VAL A 289 -2.08 -8.33 -12.60
C VAL A 289 -1.81 -6.84 -12.71
N ASP A 290 -0.55 -6.46 -12.86
CA ASP A 290 -0.15 -5.05 -12.85
C ASP A 290 0.10 -4.52 -14.28
N MET A 291 0.85 -5.26 -15.08
CA MET A 291 1.12 -4.90 -16.47
C MET A 291 0.60 -6.00 -17.40
N ILE A 292 -0.05 -5.62 -18.48
CA ILE A 292 -0.51 -6.52 -19.53
C ILE A 292 -0.03 -5.97 -20.87
N VAL A 293 0.63 -6.81 -21.66
CA VAL A 293 1.04 -6.51 -23.03
C VAL A 293 0.58 -7.64 -23.95
N GLN A 294 -0.20 -7.30 -24.96
CA GLN A 294 -0.62 -8.20 -26.00
C GLN A 294 -0.19 -7.65 -27.36
N ASN A 295 0.53 -8.45 -28.13
CA ASN A 295 0.94 -8.12 -29.48
C ASN A 295 0.01 -8.74 -30.52
N VAL A 296 -0.25 -8.04 -31.62
CA VAL A 296 -0.99 -8.59 -32.76
C VAL A 296 -0.01 -9.27 -33.70
N SER A 297 -0.24 -10.54 -33.98
CA SER A 297 0.55 -11.31 -34.96
C SER A 297 -0.10 -11.30 -36.36
N LYS A 298 0.74 -11.54 -37.41
CA LYS A 298 0.26 -11.61 -38.79
C LYS A 298 -0.58 -12.86 -39.09
N ASP A 299 -0.43 -13.94 -38.31
CA ASP A 299 -1.00 -15.25 -38.56
C ASP A 299 -2.20 -15.61 -37.65
N SER A 300 -2.90 -14.60 -37.14
CA SER A 300 -4.01 -14.76 -36.18
C SER A 300 -3.58 -15.45 -34.87
N ILE A 301 -2.33 -15.28 -34.48
CA ILE A 301 -1.77 -15.68 -33.19
C ILE A 301 -1.11 -14.50 -32.51
N THR A 302 -1.12 -14.49 -31.19
CA THR A 302 -0.54 -13.41 -30.37
C THR A 302 0.20 -13.98 -29.17
N ASP A 303 1.17 -13.23 -28.66
CA ASP A 303 1.75 -13.49 -27.36
C ASP A 303 1.08 -12.54 -26.33
N ILE A 304 0.77 -13.09 -25.17
CA ILE A 304 0.22 -12.33 -24.04
C ILE A 304 1.24 -12.39 -22.91
N SER A 305 1.79 -11.24 -22.56
CA SER A 305 2.69 -11.11 -21.41
C SER A 305 2.03 -10.29 -20.31
N PHE A 306 2.26 -10.68 -19.05
CA PHE A 306 1.79 -9.94 -17.90
C PHE A 306 2.74 -10.11 -16.71
N THR A 307 2.62 -9.23 -15.71
CA THR A 307 3.35 -9.34 -14.45
C THR A 307 2.41 -9.62 -13.29
N ALA A 308 2.87 -10.44 -12.34
CA ALA A 308 2.17 -10.71 -11.09
C ALA A 308 3.16 -10.76 -9.92
N PRO A 309 2.70 -10.61 -8.66
CA PRO A 309 3.56 -10.68 -7.48
C PRO A 309 4.29 -12.01 -7.36
N THR A 310 5.57 -11.97 -6.95
CA THR A 310 6.40 -13.17 -6.77
C THR A 310 5.75 -14.18 -5.80
N GLU A 311 5.06 -13.70 -4.77
CA GLU A 311 4.36 -14.53 -3.77
C GLU A 311 3.25 -15.41 -4.38
N GLN A 312 2.74 -15.04 -5.57
CA GLN A 312 1.64 -15.72 -6.26
C GLN A 312 2.12 -16.57 -7.46
N LYS A 313 3.43 -16.66 -7.67
CA LYS A 313 4.03 -17.33 -8.83
C LYS A 313 3.48 -18.75 -9.06
N ASP A 314 3.50 -19.58 -8.03
CA ASP A 314 3.11 -21.01 -8.17
C ASP A 314 1.65 -21.16 -8.57
N ALA A 315 0.77 -20.33 -8.00
CA ALA A 315 -0.66 -20.33 -8.34
C ALA A 315 -0.91 -19.88 -9.79
N VAL A 316 -0.17 -18.85 -10.25
CA VAL A 316 -0.22 -18.39 -11.65
C VAL A 316 0.29 -19.47 -12.59
N GLU A 317 1.42 -20.11 -12.26
CA GLU A 317 2.02 -21.15 -13.10
C GLU A 317 1.09 -22.35 -13.23
N ASP A 318 0.45 -22.80 -12.16
CA ASP A 318 -0.51 -23.91 -12.20
C ASP A 318 -1.75 -23.56 -13.03
N MET A 319 -2.23 -22.31 -12.96
CA MET A 319 -3.30 -21.84 -13.84
C MET A 319 -2.83 -21.82 -15.30
N LEU A 320 -1.63 -21.34 -15.61
CA LEU A 320 -1.08 -21.26 -16.96
C LEU A 320 -0.91 -22.66 -17.62
N LYS A 321 -0.53 -23.69 -16.86
CA LYS A 321 -0.49 -25.09 -17.34
C LYS A 321 -1.83 -25.54 -17.91
N ASN A 322 -2.92 -25.20 -17.22
CA ASN A 322 -4.28 -25.58 -17.62
C ASN A 322 -4.74 -24.76 -18.83
N ILE A 323 -4.62 -23.43 -18.74
CA ILE A 323 -5.16 -22.50 -19.74
C ILE A 323 -4.38 -22.57 -21.07
N SER A 324 -3.07 -22.83 -21.04
CA SER A 324 -2.28 -23.00 -22.26
C SER A 324 -2.78 -24.17 -23.10
N THR A 325 -3.22 -25.24 -22.43
CA THR A 325 -3.81 -26.41 -23.10
C THR A 325 -5.20 -26.10 -23.65
N GLU A 326 -6.04 -25.45 -22.88
CA GLU A 326 -7.41 -25.04 -23.26
C GLU A 326 -7.41 -24.11 -24.46
N LEU A 327 -6.56 -23.09 -24.44
CA LEU A 327 -6.44 -22.10 -25.50
C LEU A 327 -5.60 -22.57 -26.69
N LYS A 328 -5.03 -23.79 -26.64
CA LYS A 328 -4.11 -24.33 -27.67
C LYS A 328 -2.90 -23.38 -27.91
N ALA A 329 -2.44 -22.75 -26.89
CA ALA A 329 -1.21 -21.97 -26.95
C ALA A 329 0.00 -22.90 -27.16
N LYS A 330 1.08 -22.39 -27.73
CA LYS A 330 2.31 -23.17 -27.93
C LYS A 330 2.99 -23.53 -26.59
N GLY A 331 2.78 -22.72 -25.54
CA GLY A 331 3.32 -22.90 -24.23
C GLY A 331 3.35 -21.60 -23.46
N TYR A 332 4.04 -21.60 -22.35
CA TYR A 332 4.27 -20.40 -21.53
C TYR A 332 5.71 -20.35 -21.03
N ASP A 333 6.14 -19.16 -20.60
CA ASP A 333 7.42 -18.91 -19.97
C ASP A 333 7.22 -18.10 -18.67
N VAL A 334 8.12 -18.30 -17.71
CA VAL A 334 8.13 -17.66 -16.41
C VAL A 334 9.51 -17.04 -16.18
N ASP A 335 9.59 -15.73 -16.14
CA ASP A 335 10.84 -15.01 -15.91
C ASP A 335 10.80 -14.32 -14.52
N GLU A 336 11.58 -14.86 -13.60
CA GLU A 336 11.75 -14.37 -12.23
C GLU A 336 12.85 -13.31 -12.10
N ASN A 337 13.68 -13.13 -13.16
CA ASN A 337 14.80 -12.22 -13.15
C ASN A 337 14.42 -10.84 -13.67
N VAL A 338 13.22 -10.39 -13.36
CA VAL A 338 12.71 -9.08 -13.78
C VAL A 338 12.47 -8.17 -12.59
N GLY A 339 12.47 -6.88 -12.87
CA GLY A 339 11.99 -5.85 -11.99
C GLY A 339 11.43 -4.69 -12.80
N ARG A 340 10.63 -3.88 -12.17
CA ARG A 340 10.02 -2.71 -12.78
C ARG A 340 10.66 -1.45 -12.24
N VAL A 341 10.97 -0.50 -13.12
CA VAL A 341 11.31 0.88 -12.79
C VAL A 341 10.28 1.81 -13.38
N SER A 342 9.85 2.82 -12.62
CA SER A 342 8.79 3.75 -13.03
C SER A 342 9.18 5.19 -12.71
N ILE A 343 8.90 6.10 -13.62
CA ILE A 343 8.90 7.55 -13.37
C ILE A 343 7.46 8.01 -13.21
N ILE A 344 7.19 8.86 -12.21
CA ILE A 344 5.87 9.33 -11.84
C ILE A 344 5.90 10.85 -11.69
N GLY A 345 4.90 11.55 -12.23
CA GLY A 345 4.74 12.98 -12.07
C GLY A 345 3.55 13.54 -12.82
N ALA A 346 2.78 14.40 -12.16
CA ALA A 346 1.58 15.00 -12.73
C ALA A 346 1.88 15.93 -13.93
N GLY A 347 3.06 16.57 -13.94
CA GLY A 347 3.51 17.44 -15.03
C GLY A 347 3.71 16.71 -16.36
N MET A 348 3.87 15.39 -16.37
CA MET A 348 3.98 14.62 -17.60
C MET A 348 2.73 14.69 -18.50
N LYS A 349 1.56 15.02 -17.95
CA LYS A 349 0.31 15.17 -18.72
C LYS A 349 0.42 16.22 -19.83
N SER A 350 1.21 17.26 -19.60
CA SER A 350 1.35 18.42 -20.51
C SER A 350 2.66 18.43 -21.27
N GLU A 351 3.62 17.57 -20.93
CA GLU A 351 4.96 17.58 -21.50
C GLU A 351 5.21 16.38 -22.41
N SER A 352 5.66 16.65 -23.63
CA SER A 352 5.98 15.60 -24.59
C SER A 352 7.44 15.16 -24.47
N GLY A 353 7.71 13.87 -24.79
CA GLY A 353 9.09 13.36 -24.88
C GLY A 353 9.65 12.73 -23.61
N VAL A 354 8.94 12.78 -22.49
CA VAL A 354 9.38 12.19 -21.21
C VAL A 354 9.68 10.69 -21.35
N ALA A 355 8.78 9.92 -21.97
CA ALA A 355 9.01 8.50 -22.24
C ALA A 355 10.24 8.26 -23.14
N SER A 356 10.40 9.06 -24.18
CA SER A 356 11.57 8.98 -25.07
C SER A 356 12.87 9.25 -24.33
N LYS A 357 12.88 10.24 -23.43
CA LYS A 357 14.02 10.56 -22.56
C LYS A 357 14.35 9.38 -21.64
N MET A 358 13.33 8.78 -20.98
CA MET A 358 13.52 7.59 -20.15
C MET A 358 14.16 6.44 -20.93
N PHE A 359 13.63 6.11 -22.10
CA PHE A 359 14.17 5.01 -22.92
C PHE A 359 15.59 5.27 -23.40
N LYS A 360 15.93 6.53 -23.73
CA LYS A 360 17.28 6.94 -24.10
C LYS A 360 18.25 6.72 -22.94
N ILE A 361 17.91 7.15 -21.73
CA ILE A 361 18.73 6.98 -20.54
C ILE A 361 19.00 5.49 -20.26
N LEU A 362 17.96 4.64 -20.30
CA LEU A 362 18.11 3.20 -20.13
C LEU A 362 19.04 2.61 -21.20
N GLY A 363 18.88 3.00 -22.48
CA GLY A 363 19.72 2.55 -23.57
C GLY A 363 21.19 2.99 -23.43
N GLU A 364 21.44 4.23 -23.03
CA GLU A 364 22.80 4.77 -22.78
C GLU A 364 23.52 4.03 -21.65
N ASN A 365 22.76 3.50 -20.68
CA ASN A 365 23.27 2.64 -19.60
C ASN A 365 23.27 1.14 -19.98
N SER A 366 23.04 0.79 -21.24
CA SER A 366 23.00 -0.61 -21.72
C SER A 366 21.93 -1.48 -21.04
N ILE A 367 20.85 -0.87 -20.58
CA ILE A 367 19.73 -1.56 -19.92
C ILE A 367 18.65 -1.86 -20.97
N ASN A 368 18.35 -3.16 -21.16
CA ASN A 368 17.32 -3.60 -22.08
C ASN A 368 15.93 -3.55 -21.45
N ILE A 369 14.91 -3.19 -22.24
CA ILE A 369 13.51 -3.08 -21.82
C ILE A 369 12.74 -4.30 -22.34
N SER A 370 12.10 -5.04 -21.43
CA SER A 370 11.28 -6.22 -21.75
C SER A 370 9.82 -5.88 -21.97
N MET A 371 9.26 -4.94 -21.18
CA MET A 371 7.88 -4.47 -21.30
C MET A 371 7.80 -2.98 -20.98
N ILE A 372 6.82 -2.30 -21.56
CA ILE A 372 6.53 -0.89 -21.33
C ILE A 372 5.05 -0.74 -21.01
N SER A 373 4.72 0.07 -20.01
CA SER A 373 3.36 0.51 -19.72
C SER A 373 3.35 2.01 -19.40
N THR A 374 2.33 2.71 -19.85
CA THR A 374 2.20 4.15 -19.60
C THR A 374 0.80 4.50 -19.12
N SER A 375 0.73 5.45 -18.18
CA SER A 375 -0.47 6.21 -17.86
C SER A 375 -0.21 7.71 -18.09
N PRO A 376 -1.20 8.60 -17.93
CA PRO A 376 -0.97 10.03 -18.09
C PRO A 376 0.13 10.62 -17.17
N ILE A 377 0.40 9.98 -16.05
CA ILE A 377 1.35 10.45 -15.02
C ILE A 377 2.40 9.41 -14.64
N ARG A 378 2.51 8.30 -15.37
CA ARG A 378 3.49 7.24 -15.11
C ARG A 378 4.02 6.64 -16.41
N VAL A 379 5.32 6.39 -16.47
CA VAL A 379 5.95 5.51 -17.45
C VAL A 379 6.71 4.42 -16.72
N SER A 380 6.41 3.17 -17.02
CA SER A 380 7.01 1.99 -16.39
C SER A 380 7.72 1.12 -17.42
N CYS A 381 8.91 0.64 -17.07
CA CYS A 381 9.68 -0.34 -17.84
C CYS A 381 9.99 -1.56 -16.98
N VAL A 382 9.72 -2.74 -17.50
CA VAL A 382 10.22 -4.00 -16.95
C VAL A 382 11.59 -4.26 -17.56
N ILE A 383 12.57 -4.47 -16.71
CA ILE A 383 13.99 -4.67 -17.05
C ILE A 383 14.53 -5.89 -16.29
N ASP A 384 15.75 -6.30 -16.56
CA ASP A 384 16.44 -7.32 -15.77
C ASP A 384 16.65 -6.81 -14.32
N SER A 385 16.35 -7.65 -13.34
CA SER A 385 16.40 -7.30 -11.90
C SER A 385 17.78 -6.84 -11.44
N LYS A 386 18.86 -7.33 -12.06
CA LYS A 386 20.25 -6.91 -11.77
C LYS A 386 20.52 -5.45 -12.13
N ASP A 387 19.76 -4.88 -13.07
CA ASP A 387 19.98 -3.53 -13.61
C ASP A 387 19.13 -2.46 -12.89
N ILE A 388 18.26 -2.87 -11.94
CA ILE A 388 17.29 -1.97 -11.26
C ILE A 388 17.99 -0.80 -10.56
N ASN A 389 19.06 -1.05 -9.81
CA ASN A 389 19.73 0.01 -9.06
C ASN A 389 20.38 1.04 -10.01
N ALA A 390 21.06 0.56 -11.06
CA ALA A 390 21.66 1.43 -12.08
C ALA A 390 20.61 2.26 -12.82
N ALA A 391 19.45 1.64 -13.15
CA ALA A 391 18.34 2.35 -13.77
C ALA A 391 17.77 3.43 -12.85
N LEU A 392 17.58 3.11 -11.55
CA LEU A 392 17.02 4.03 -10.57
C LEU A 392 17.92 5.26 -10.39
N GLU A 393 19.23 5.06 -10.21
CA GLU A 393 20.21 6.14 -10.08
C GLU A 393 20.27 7.02 -11.35
N ALA A 394 20.34 6.41 -12.54
CA ALA A 394 20.41 7.14 -13.79
C ALA A 394 19.15 7.97 -14.08
N LEU A 395 17.96 7.39 -13.82
CA LEU A 395 16.69 8.08 -14.01
C LEU A 395 16.49 9.20 -12.97
N HIS A 396 16.83 8.95 -11.70
CA HIS A 396 16.74 9.97 -10.66
C HIS A 396 17.63 11.16 -10.97
N LYS A 397 18.89 10.91 -11.32
CA LYS A 397 19.86 11.95 -11.70
C LYS A 397 19.34 12.84 -12.81
N GLU A 398 18.73 12.25 -13.85
CA GLU A 398 18.34 12.98 -15.05
C GLU A 398 16.99 13.68 -14.95
N PHE A 399 16.06 13.16 -14.12
CA PHE A 399 14.71 13.69 -14.01
C PHE A 399 14.48 14.54 -12.75
N ILE A 400 15.24 14.29 -11.68
CA ILE A 400 14.99 14.90 -10.36
C ILE A 400 16.11 15.86 -9.97
N GLU A 401 17.39 15.44 -10.13
CA GLU A 401 18.52 16.31 -9.77
C GLU A 401 18.57 17.50 -10.73
N LYS A 402 18.38 18.71 -10.20
CA LYS A 402 18.58 19.94 -10.98
C LYS A 402 20.08 20.16 -11.12
N GLU A 403 20.55 20.46 -12.37
CA GLU A 403 21.92 20.95 -12.62
C GLU A 403 22.23 22.24 -11.86
#